data_c2d6898d0c4231dbb14a3df2a02dc4e2
#
_entry.id   c2d6898d0c4231dbb14a3df2a02dc4e2
#
_cell.length_a   1.000
_cell.length_b   1.000
_cell.length_c   1.000
_cell.angle_alpha   90.00
_cell.angle_beta   90.00
_cell.angle_gamma   90.00
#
_symmetry.space_group_name_H-M   'P 1'
#
loop_
_entity.id
_entity.type
_entity.pdbx_description
1 polymer ?
#
loop_
_entity_poly.entity_id
_entity_poly.type
_entity_poly.pdbx_seq_one_letter_code
_entity_poly.pdbx_strand_id
1 'polypeptide(L)'
;NSNSFVAQCYQLYGAPAIGQFVRAGSAAVYGVVCQVRTEPLDPSRPVLARGENAESEEDIYRDNPQISRLLTSRFETLIVGHQTDEVFYQHLPPLPPRVHSFVHTCSSDEVSVFAENLEFLHLLIRAGATASDEVIGACVIEASINSPDRQELMIRAGRILATELSGDLPRINAILRRITA
;
A
#
# COMPACT_ATOMS: atom_id res chain seq x y z
N ASN A 1 -12.61 1.08 -9.50
CA ASN A 1 -13.26 1.78 -8.40
C ASN A 1 -12.68 3.20 -8.30
N SER A 2 -13.43 4.18 -7.83
CA SER A 2 -12.98 5.57 -7.79
C SER A 2 -12.03 5.89 -6.63
N ASN A 3 -11.99 5.05 -5.60
CA ASN A 3 -11.16 5.23 -4.41
C ASN A 3 -10.04 4.18 -4.26
N SER A 4 -10.02 3.16 -5.11
CA SER A 4 -9.00 2.12 -5.07
C SER A 4 -8.75 1.51 -6.44
N PHE A 5 -7.60 0.87 -6.60
CA PHE A 5 -7.28 0.04 -7.77
C PHE A 5 -6.49 -1.20 -7.35
N VAL A 6 -6.50 -2.19 -8.24
CA VAL A 6 -5.68 -3.40 -8.09
C VAL A 6 -4.64 -3.42 -9.19
N ALA A 7 -3.39 -3.66 -8.82
CA ALA A 7 -2.28 -3.83 -9.75
C ALA A 7 -1.78 -5.28 -9.73
N GLN A 8 -1.36 -5.76 -10.89
CA GLN A 8 -0.73 -7.05 -11.06
C GLN A 8 0.77 -6.87 -11.29
N CYS A 9 1.58 -7.63 -10.56
CA CYS A 9 3.02 -7.59 -10.70
C CYS A 9 3.50 -8.38 -11.92
N TYR A 10 4.56 -7.91 -12.58
CA TYR A 10 5.22 -8.65 -13.65
C TYR A 10 5.99 -9.86 -13.12
N GLN A 11 6.48 -9.78 -11.89
CA GLN A 11 7.22 -10.86 -11.24
C GLN A 11 6.42 -11.37 -10.04
N LEU A 12 6.44 -12.69 -9.87
CA LEU A 12 5.88 -13.33 -8.68
C LEU A 12 6.63 -12.81 -7.44
N TYR A 13 5.89 -12.45 -6.40
CA TYR A 13 6.41 -11.84 -5.15
C TYR A 13 7.03 -10.44 -5.31
N GLY A 14 6.87 -9.79 -6.47
CA GLY A 14 7.37 -8.44 -6.73
C GLY A 14 6.43 -7.32 -6.27
N ALA A 15 5.50 -7.60 -5.36
CA ALA A 15 4.58 -6.57 -4.84
C ALA A 15 5.30 -5.65 -3.83
N PRO A 16 4.96 -4.35 -3.81
CA PRO A 16 5.42 -3.45 -2.77
C PRO A 16 4.83 -3.85 -1.41
N ALA A 17 5.50 -3.46 -0.33
CA ALA A 17 5.04 -3.77 1.02
C ALA A 17 3.77 -2.98 1.39
N ILE A 18 3.02 -3.52 2.37
CA ILE A 18 1.86 -2.84 2.95
C ILE A 18 2.31 -1.51 3.56
N GLY A 19 1.55 -0.45 3.29
CA GLY A 19 1.84 0.92 3.75
C GLY A 19 2.74 1.72 2.81
N GLN A 20 3.39 1.09 1.81
CA GLN A 20 4.20 1.81 0.83
C GLN A 20 3.34 2.66 -0.12
N PHE A 21 3.92 3.79 -0.53
CA PHE A 21 3.31 4.67 -1.52
C PHE A 21 3.65 4.20 -2.92
N VAL A 22 2.65 4.23 -3.78
CA VAL A 22 2.77 3.93 -5.21
C VAL A 22 2.12 5.03 -6.04
N ARG A 23 2.59 5.17 -7.26
CA ARG A 23 2.10 6.14 -8.23
C ARG A 23 1.65 5.42 -9.51
N ALA A 24 0.43 5.71 -9.95
CA ALA A 24 -0.18 5.08 -11.12
C ALA A 24 -0.41 6.08 -12.26
N GLY A 25 -0.01 5.68 -13.48
CA GLY A 25 -0.29 6.39 -14.73
C GLY A 25 0.43 7.73 -14.88
N SER A 26 0.21 8.37 -16.04
CA SER A 26 0.77 9.68 -16.36
C SER A 26 0.11 10.82 -15.58
N ALA A 27 -1.13 10.63 -15.13
CA ALA A 27 -1.85 11.58 -14.27
C ALA A 27 -1.38 11.50 -12.81
N ALA A 28 -0.33 10.75 -12.53
CA ALA A 28 0.30 10.60 -11.22
C ALA A 28 -0.72 10.48 -10.07
N VAL A 29 -1.53 9.41 -10.11
CA VAL A 29 -2.45 9.08 -9.02
C VAL A 29 -1.67 8.35 -7.92
N TYR A 30 -1.64 8.93 -6.73
CA TYR A 30 -0.93 8.38 -5.57
C TYR A 30 -1.85 7.48 -4.75
N GLY A 31 -1.28 6.39 -4.26
CA GLY A 31 -2.01 5.46 -3.41
C GLY A 31 -1.12 4.75 -2.41
N VAL A 32 -1.75 4.16 -1.41
CA VAL A 32 -1.10 3.36 -0.36
C VAL A 32 -1.48 1.90 -0.54
N VAL A 33 -0.50 1.01 -0.51
CA VAL A 33 -0.71 -0.44 -0.61
C VAL A 33 -1.39 -0.93 0.66
N CYS A 34 -2.61 -1.48 0.50
CA CYS A 34 -3.42 -1.96 1.61
C CYS A 34 -3.42 -3.48 1.74
N GLN A 35 -3.27 -4.19 0.65
CA GLN A 35 -3.29 -5.65 0.62
C GLN A 35 -2.39 -6.19 -0.48
N VAL A 36 -1.71 -7.31 -0.18
CA VAL A 36 -0.92 -8.07 -1.16
C VAL A 36 -1.45 -9.50 -1.17
N ARG A 37 -1.61 -10.07 -2.36
CA ARG A 37 -2.08 -11.46 -2.55
C ARG A 37 -1.21 -12.15 -3.59
N THR A 38 -0.98 -13.44 -3.36
CA THR A 38 -0.50 -14.35 -4.40
C THR A 38 -1.59 -15.35 -4.69
N GLU A 39 -2.02 -15.44 -5.93
CA GLU A 39 -3.19 -16.20 -6.33
C GLU A 39 -2.95 -16.89 -7.69
N PRO A 40 -3.75 -17.89 -8.06
CA PRO A 40 -3.68 -18.49 -9.38
C PRO A 40 -3.94 -17.45 -10.47
N LEU A 41 -3.17 -17.52 -11.55
CA LEU A 41 -3.42 -16.71 -12.75
C LEU A 41 -4.77 -17.06 -13.38
N ASP A 42 -5.15 -18.34 -13.32
CA ASP A 42 -6.46 -18.87 -13.72
C ASP A 42 -7.26 -19.23 -12.46
N PRO A 43 -8.31 -18.46 -12.10
CA PRO A 43 -9.12 -18.71 -10.90
C PRO A 43 -9.81 -20.07 -10.86
N SER A 44 -9.96 -20.75 -12.01
CA SER A 44 -10.55 -22.10 -12.09
C SER A 44 -9.58 -23.19 -11.63
N ARG A 45 -8.29 -22.86 -11.46
CA ARG A 45 -7.25 -23.81 -11.05
C ARG A 45 -6.82 -23.56 -9.62
N PRO A 46 -7.19 -24.44 -8.67
CA PRO A 46 -6.77 -24.27 -7.29
C PRO A 46 -5.25 -24.42 -7.15
N VAL A 47 -4.69 -23.70 -6.18
CA VAL A 47 -3.31 -23.92 -5.76
C VAL A 47 -3.23 -25.23 -5.00
N LEU A 48 -2.43 -26.17 -5.53
CA LEU A 48 -2.17 -27.44 -4.87
C LEU A 48 -0.91 -27.34 -4.02
N ALA A 49 -0.93 -27.95 -2.83
CA ALA A 49 0.26 -28.08 -2.00
C ALA A 49 1.35 -28.85 -2.74
N ARG A 50 2.58 -28.36 -2.65
CA ARG A 50 3.77 -28.96 -3.25
C ARG A 50 4.88 -29.03 -2.22
N GLY A 51 5.86 -29.93 -2.47
CA GLY A 51 7.04 -30.00 -1.62
C GLY A 51 6.87 -30.86 -0.37
N GLU A 52 5.98 -31.87 -0.37
CA GLU A 52 5.82 -32.82 0.74
C GLU A 52 7.15 -33.43 1.20
N ASN A 53 8.07 -33.65 0.26
CA ASN A 53 9.41 -34.22 0.53
C ASN A 53 10.54 -33.24 0.19
N ALA A 54 10.26 -31.94 0.04
CA ALA A 54 11.29 -30.94 -0.23
C ALA A 54 11.98 -30.51 1.07
N GLU A 55 13.29 -30.29 1.01
CA GLU A 55 14.09 -29.84 2.15
C GLU A 55 14.07 -28.31 2.30
N SER A 56 13.77 -27.58 1.23
CA SER A 56 13.71 -26.11 1.21
C SER A 56 12.64 -25.59 0.23
N GLU A 57 12.27 -24.30 0.38
CA GLU A 57 11.39 -23.62 -0.56
C GLU A 57 12.03 -23.52 -1.97
N GLU A 58 13.35 -23.31 -2.02
CA GLU A 58 14.10 -23.23 -3.26
C GLU A 58 14.00 -24.53 -4.06
N ASP A 59 14.01 -25.68 -3.40
CA ASP A 59 13.84 -26.99 -4.04
C ASP A 59 12.46 -27.10 -4.68
N ILE A 60 11.41 -26.59 -4.01
CA ILE A 60 10.06 -26.60 -4.58
C ILE A 60 10.00 -25.80 -5.89
N TYR A 61 10.61 -24.61 -5.92
CA TYR A 61 10.63 -23.76 -7.14
C TYR A 61 11.52 -24.33 -8.23
N ARG A 62 12.66 -24.91 -7.87
CA ARG A 62 13.56 -25.60 -8.81
C ARG A 62 12.87 -26.78 -9.47
N ASP A 63 12.17 -27.62 -8.70
CA ASP A 63 11.52 -28.82 -9.18
C ASP A 63 10.16 -28.53 -9.86
N ASN A 64 9.60 -27.34 -9.61
CA ASN A 64 8.33 -26.90 -10.17
C ASN A 64 8.42 -25.50 -10.82
N PRO A 65 9.24 -25.31 -11.88
CA PRO A 65 9.45 -23.99 -12.48
C PRO A 65 8.18 -23.36 -13.07
N GLN A 66 7.14 -24.18 -13.33
CA GLN A 66 5.84 -23.72 -13.77
C GLN A 66 5.08 -22.89 -12.74
N ILE A 67 5.44 -22.93 -11.44
CA ILE A 67 4.78 -22.15 -10.38
C ILE A 67 4.80 -20.66 -10.76
N SER A 68 5.92 -20.14 -11.22
CA SER A 68 6.08 -18.75 -11.64
C SER A 68 5.17 -18.33 -12.81
N ARG A 69 4.64 -19.30 -13.57
CA ARG A 69 3.73 -19.09 -14.71
C ARG A 69 2.26 -19.34 -14.34
N LEU A 70 2.01 -20.05 -13.26
CA LEU A 70 0.67 -20.42 -12.81
C LEU A 70 0.13 -19.47 -11.72
N LEU A 71 1.02 -18.78 -11.03
CA LEU A 71 0.67 -17.84 -9.98
C LEU A 71 0.98 -16.39 -10.40
N THR A 72 0.30 -15.47 -9.77
CA THR A 72 0.54 -14.03 -9.93
C THR A 72 0.47 -13.34 -8.57
N SER A 73 1.28 -12.30 -8.39
CA SER A 73 1.15 -11.39 -7.25
C SER A 73 0.35 -10.16 -7.66
N ARG A 74 -0.64 -9.82 -6.85
CA ARG A 74 -1.45 -8.61 -6.98
C ARG A 74 -1.44 -7.84 -5.68
N PHE A 75 -1.61 -6.55 -5.78
CA PHE A 75 -1.79 -5.70 -4.61
C PHE A 75 -2.94 -4.72 -4.82
N GLU A 76 -3.66 -4.48 -3.74
CA GLU A 76 -4.73 -3.49 -3.69
C GLU A 76 -4.21 -2.20 -3.08
N THR A 77 -4.58 -1.09 -3.69
CA THR A 77 -4.09 0.24 -3.35
C THR A 77 -5.28 1.16 -3.12
N LEU A 78 -5.31 1.84 -1.98
CA LEU A 78 -6.24 2.94 -1.72
C LEU A 78 -5.67 4.22 -2.29
N ILE A 79 -6.45 4.94 -3.08
CA ILE A 79 -6.05 6.23 -3.64
C ILE A 79 -6.08 7.27 -2.53
N VAL A 80 -4.97 7.97 -2.35
CA VAL A 80 -4.77 8.99 -1.30
C VAL A 80 -4.49 10.38 -1.86
N GLY A 81 -4.35 10.50 -3.18
CA GLY A 81 -4.14 11.79 -3.83
C GLY A 81 -3.77 11.68 -5.30
N HIS A 82 -3.44 12.81 -5.88
CA HIS A 82 -2.98 12.91 -7.27
C HIS A 82 -2.10 14.15 -7.46
N GLN A 83 -1.44 14.22 -8.60
CA GLN A 83 -0.65 15.38 -8.99
C GLN A 83 -1.23 15.95 -10.28
N THR A 84 -1.40 17.28 -10.33
CA THR A 84 -1.79 18.01 -11.53
C THR A 84 -0.95 19.28 -11.59
N ASP A 85 -0.36 19.57 -12.73
CA ASP A 85 0.50 20.77 -12.96
C ASP A 85 1.58 20.93 -11.87
N GLU A 86 2.24 19.82 -11.52
CA GLU A 86 3.29 19.74 -10.48
C GLU A 86 2.80 20.02 -9.04
N VAL A 87 1.50 20.21 -8.82
CA VAL A 87 0.91 20.39 -7.50
C VAL A 87 0.31 19.09 -6.99
N PHE A 88 0.65 18.73 -5.75
CA PHE A 88 0.08 17.57 -5.07
C PHE A 88 -1.24 17.92 -4.40
N TYR A 89 -2.23 17.07 -4.63
CA TYR A 89 -3.55 17.13 -4.01
C TYR A 89 -3.79 15.86 -3.20
N GLN A 90 -4.06 16.00 -1.91
CA GLN A 90 -4.30 14.88 -1.00
C GLN A 90 -5.80 14.59 -0.85
N HIS A 91 -6.50 14.51 -1.98
CA HIS A 91 -7.89 14.09 -2.10
C HIS A 91 -8.06 13.24 -3.36
N LEU A 92 -9.23 12.62 -3.53
CA LEU A 92 -9.48 11.75 -4.67
C LEU A 92 -9.37 12.50 -5.99
N PRO A 93 -8.71 11.92 -7.01
CA PRO A 93 -8.68 12.49 -8.35
C PRO A 93 -10.07 12.47 -9.00
N PRO A 94 -10.34 13.33 -9.98
CA PRO A 94 -11.60 13.30 -10.74
C PRO A 94 -11.86 11.95 -11.42
N LEU A 95 -10.80 11.26 -11.85
CA LEU A 95 -10.87 9.95 -12.49
C LEU A 95 -9.81 9.01 -11.91
N PRO A 96 -10.14 7.71 -11.72
CA PRO A 96 -9.16 6.73 -11.31
C PRO A 96 -8.12 6.48 -12.43
N PRO A 97 -7.00 5.80 -12.11
CA PRO A 97 -6.04 5.39 -13.12
C PRO A 97 -6.71 4.56 -14.22
N ARG A 98 -6.25 4.72 -15.47
CA ARG A 98 -6.74 3.92 -16.59
C ARG A 98 -6.30 2.46 -16.43
N VAL A 99 -7.09 1.55 -16.98
CA VAL A 99 -6.67 0.14 -17.14
C VAL A 99 -5.36 0.09 -17.93
N HIS A 100 -4.45 -0.76 -17.52
CA HIS A 100 -3.07 -0.87 -18.04
C HIS A 100 -2.15 0.33 -17.75
N SER A 101 -2.51 1.23 -16.84
CA SER A 101 -1.53 2.19 -16.31
C SER A 101 -0.41 1.46 -15.60
N PHE A 102 0.83 1.90 -15.84
CA PHE A 102 1.96 1.42 -15.06
C PHE A 102 1.87 1.97 -13.63
N VAL A 103 2.24 1.12 -12.67
CA VAL A 103 2.31 1.48 -11.26
C VAL A 103 3.76 1.36 -10.82
N HIS A 104 4.28 2.41 -10.19
CA HIS A 104 5.65 2.49 -9.68
C HIS A 104 5.61 2.75 -8.18
N THR A 105 6.55 2.16 -7.44
CA THR A 105 6.81 2.57 -6.06
C THR A 105 7.35 4.00 -6.07
N CYS A 106 6.85 4.85 -5.19
CA CYS A 106 7.33 6.22 -5.07
C CYS A 106 8.76 6.24 -4.53
N SER A 107 9.57 7.19 -5.01
CA SER A 107 10.89 7.46 -4.44
C SER A 107 10.78 8.13 -3.07
N SER A 108 11.87 8.13 -2.30
CA SER A 108 11.95 8.82 -1.01
C SER A 108 11.58 10.30 -1.11
N ASP A 109 12.05 10.97 -2.17
CA ASP A 109 11.76 12.39 -2.40
C ASP A 109 10.27 12.61 -2.72
N GLU A 110 9.67 11.74 -3.56
CA GLU A 110 8.23 11.81 -3.85
C GLU A 110 7.39 11.60 -2.58
N VAL A 111 7.75 10.62 -1.74
CA VAL A 111 7.06 10.37 -0.47
C VAL A 111 7.22 11.55 0.47
N SER A 112 8.44 12.10 0.60
CA SER A 112 8.74 13.25 1.46
C SER A 112 7.87 14.45 1.12
N VAL A 113 7.79 14.81 -0.16
CA VAL A 113 6.99 15.96 -0.61
C VAL A 113 5.49 15.67 -0.50
N PHE A 114 5.03 14.50 -0.94
CA PHE A 114 3.62 14.14 -0.90
C PHE A 114 3.09 14.07 0.53
N ALA A 115 3.85 13.48 1.47
CA ALA A 115 3.41 13.27 2.84
C ALA A 115 3.64 14.48 3.77
N GLU A 116 4.15 15.60 3.26
CA GLU A 116 4.47 16.76 4.08
C GLU A 116 3.29 17.21 4.95
N ASN A 117 2.07 17.29 4.41
CA ASN A 117 0.89 17.78 5.13
C ASN A 117 0.06 16.70 5.83
N LEU A 118 0.23 15.41 5.48
CA LEU A 118 -0.52 14.27 6.03
C LEU A 118 -2.05 14.36 5.91
N GLU A 119 -2.59 15.25 5.07
CA GLU A 119 -4.04 15.42 4.89
C GLU A 119 -4.72 14.14 4.36
N PHE A 120 -3.98 13.33 3.59
CA PHE A 120 -4.47 12.06 3.06
C PHE A 120 -4.84 11.03 4.15
N LEU A 121 -4.36 11.18 5.38
CA LEU A 121 -4.65 10.22 6.46
C LEU A 121 -6.15 10.07 6.70
N HIS A 122 -6.95 11.12 6.51
CA HIS A 122 -8.40 11.02 6.65
C HIS A 122 -9.03 10.03 5.65
N LEU A 123 -8.46 9.88 4.43
CA LEU A 123 -8.94 8.91 3.45
C LEU A 123 -8.67 7.48 3.91
N LEU A 124 -7.47 7.22 4.48
CA LEU A 124 -7.12 5.91 5.04
C LEU A 124 -8.01 5.58 6.25
N ILE A 125 -8.19 6.52 7.18
CA ILE A 125 -8.99 6.31 8.38
C ILE A 125 -10.45 5.98 8.03
N ARG A 126 -11.01 6.66 7.02
CA ARG A 126 -12.40 6.48 6.58
C ARG A 126 -12.61 5.29 5.64
N ALA A 127 -11.54 4.69 5.12
CA ALA A 127 -11.64 3.53 4.23
C ALA A 127 -12.11 2.24 4.95
N GLY A 128 -12.19 2.25 6.27
CA GLY A 128 -12.70 1.13 7.07
C GLY A 128 -11.89 -0.14 6.86
N ALA A 129 -12.56 -1.23 6.47
CA ALA A 129 -11.91 -2.54 6.30
C ALA A 129 -10.82 -2.57 5.21
N THR A 130 -10.82 -1.64 4.25
CA THR A 130 -9.81 -1.59 3.18
C THR A 130 -8.46 -1.13 3.71
N ALA A 131 -8.45 -0.17 4.65
CA ALA A 131 -7.23 0.28 5.31
C ALA A 131 -7.32 -0.02 6.81
N SER A 132 -6.79 -1.17 7.20
CA SER A 132 -6.72 -1.55 8.62
C SER A 132 -5.80 -0.62 9.41
N ASP A 133 -5.90 -0.65 10.73
CA ASP A 133 -5.04 0.13 11.61
C ASP A 133 -3.56 -0.20 11.41
N GLU A 134 -3.24 -1.45 11.03
CA GLU A 134 -1.89 -1.87 10.64
C GLU A 134 -1.41 -1.16 9.37
N VAL A 135 -2.26 -1.02 8.35
CA VAL A 135 -1.95 -0.30 7.11
C VAL A 135 -1.69 1.18 7.41
N ILE A 136 -2.53 1.81 8.22
CA ILE A 136 -2.38 3.22 8.63
C ILE A 136 -1.05 3.41 9.35
N GLY A 137 -0.75 2.55 10.32
CA GLY A 137 0.51 2.60 11.06
C GLY A 137 1.73 2.40 10.16
N ALA A 138 1.70 1.42 9.26
CA ALA A 138 2.77 1.17 8.30
C ALA A 138 2.99 2.37 7.36
N CYS A 139 1.90 2.99 6.89
CA CYS A 139 1.97 4.17 6.03
C CYS A 139 2.58 5.39 6.75
N VAL A 140 2.23 5.62 8.02
CA VAL A 140 2.82 6.70 8.83
C VAL A 140 4.31 6.46 9.06
N ILE A 141 4.73 5.20 9.31
CA ILE A 141 6.14 4.83 9.43
C ILE A 141 6.87 5.13 8.11
N GLU A 142 6.34 4.67 6.98
CA GLU A 142 6.92 4.90 5.65
C GLU A 142 7.08 6.41 5.36
N ALA A 143 6.04 7.20 5.61
CA ALA A 143 6.11 8.65 5.49
C ALA A 143 7.18 9.26 6.41
N SER A 144 7.28 8.78 7.66
CA SER A 144 8.23 9.29 8.66
C SER A 144 9.69 9.00 8.32
N ILE A 145 9.97 7.83 7.75
CA ILE A 145 11.34 7.45 7.34
C ILE A 145 11.82 8.35 6.19
N ASN A 146 10.93 8.77 5.33
CA ASN A 146 11.23 9.61 4.19
C ASN A 146 11.10 11.13 4.50
N SER A 147 10.71 11.50 5.72
CA SER A 147 10.58 12.90 6.15
C SER A 147 11.93 13.48 6.59
N PRO A 148 12.24 14.74 6.28
CA PRO A 148 13.42 15.43 6.83
C PRO A 148 13.38 15.59 8.34
N ASP A 149 12.18 15.70 8.94
CA ASP A 149 11.97 15.68 10.38
C ASP A 149 10.97 14.58 10.77
N ARG A 150 11.53 13.39 11.03
CA ARG A 150 10.77 12.21 11.43
C ARG A 150 9.94 12.46 12.69
N GLN A 151 10.52 13.13 13.69
CA GLN A 151 9.87 13.32 14.98
C GLN A 151 8.65 14.27 14.84
N GLU A 152 8.82 15.38 14.15
CA GLU A 152 7.72 16.33 13.93
C GLU A 152 6.59 15.68 13.11
N LEU A 153 6.93 14.91 12.05
CA LEU A 153 5.92 14.21 11.26
C LEU A 153 5.12 13.22 12.12
N MET A 154 5.79 12.46 12.99
CA MET A 154 5.15 11.51 13.91
C MET A 154 4.21 12.21 14.90
N ILE A 155 4.61 13.37 15.44
CA ILE A 155 3.77 14.17 16.35
C ILE A 155 2.53 14.68 15.61
N ARG A 156 2.68 15.18 14.38
CA ARG A 156 1.55 15.65 13.56
C ARG A 156 0.60 14.51 13.21
N ALA A 157 1.13 13.35 12.79
CA ALA A 157 0.32 12.17 12.53
C ALA A 157 -0.49 11.76 13.78
N GLY A 158 0.13 11.74 14.96
CA GLY A 158 -0.54 11.44 16.23
C GLY A 158 -1.67 12.42 16.55
N ARG A 159 -1.50 13.71 16.29
CA ARG A 159 -2.56 14.73 16.47
C ARG A 159 -3.73 14.52 15.50
N ILE A 160 -3.45 14.22 14.23
CA ILE A 160 -4.49 13.94 13.23
C ILE A 160 -5.27 12.68 13.64
N LEU A 161 -4.58 11.60 14.01
CA LEU A 161 -5.21 10.36 14.47
C LEU A 161 -6.10 10.59 15.69
N ALA A 162 -5.63 11.36 16.67
CA ALA A 162 -6.41 11.69 17.86
C ALA A 162 -7.67 12.52 17.54
N THR A 163 -7.60 13.38 16.54
CA THR A 163 -8.73 14.21 16.10
C THR A 163 -9.75 13.39 15.30
N GLU A 164 -9.29 12.68 14.28
CA GLU A 164 -10.15 11.91 13.37
C GLU A 164 -10.80 10.69 14.05
N LEU A 165 -10.12 10.09 15.01
CA LEU A 165 -10.60 8.94 15.78
C LEU A 165 -11.10 9.33 17.18
N SER A 166 -11.47 10.61 17.38
CA SER A 166 -11.98 11.07 18.66
C SER A 166 -13.18 10.22 19.10
N GLY A 167 -13.05 9.55 20.27
CA GLY A 167 -14.05 8.59 20.76
C GLY A 167 -13.74 7.11 20.50
N ASP A 168 -12.73 6.77 19.69
CA ASP A 168 -12.28 5.40 19.44
C ASP A 168 -10.85 5.16 19.96
N LEU A 169 -10.70 5.26 21.29
CA LEU A 169 -9.41 5.03 21.96
C LEU A 169 -8.75 3.66 21.65
N PRO A 170 -9.51 2.55 21.56
CA PRO A 170 -8.92 1.28 21.20
C PRO A 170 -8.20 1.33 19.86
N ARG A 171 -8.80 1.96 18.85
CA ARG A 171 -8.25 2.08 17.51
C ARG A 171 -7.03 3.00 17.47
N ILE A 172 -7.09 4.15 18.16
CA ILE A 172 -5.93 5.04 18.32
C ILE A 172 -4.76 4.27 18.92
N ASN A 173 -5.00 3.52 20.00
CA ASN A 173 -3.94 2.76 20.67
C ASN A 173 -3.36 1.66 19.77
N ALA A 174 -4.17 0.99 18.95
CA ALA A 174 -3.70 -0.01 17.99
C ALA A 174 -2.71 0.61 16.99
N ILE A 175 -3.08 1.73 16.37
CA ILE A 175 -2.23 2.45 15.43
C ILE A 175 -0.95 2.96 16.10
N LEU A 176 -1.06 3.58 17.27
CA LEU A 176 0.10 4.11 17.99
C LEU A 176 1.10 3.02 18.37
N ARG A 177 0.65 1.85 18.83
CA ARG A 177 1.54 0.70 19.09
C ARG A 177 2.33 0.30 17.85
N ARG A 178 1.69 0.30 16.69
CA ARG A 178 2.36 -0.03 15.42
C ARG A 178 3.41 1.00 15.04
N ILE A 179 3.15 2.28 15.31
CA ILE A 179 4.05 3.39 14.96
C ILE A 179 5.27 3.43 15.90
N THR A 180 5.10 3.04 17.16
CA THR A 180 6.14 3.13 18.20
C THR A 180 6.94 1.85 18.41
N ALA A 181 6.60 0.75 17.75
CA ALA A 181 7.33 -0.52 17.77
C ALA A 181 8.60 -0.45 16.93
#